data_92c84dd6cf834ee2984d2d93a2cb4161
#
_entry.id   92c84dd6cf834ee2984d2d93a2cb4161
#
_cell.length_a   1.000
_cell.length_b   1.000
_cell.length_c   1.000
_cell.angle_alpha   90.00
_cell.angle_beta   90.00
_cell.angle_gamma   90.00
#
_symmetry.space_group_name_H-M   'P 1'
#
loop_
_entity.id
_entity.type
_entity.pdbx_description
1 polymer ?
#
loop_
_entity_poly.entity_id
_entity_poly.type
_entity_poly.pdbx_seq_one_letter_code
_entity_poly.pdbx_strand_id
1 'polypeptide(L)'
;MALTTSQILALQTFKGVGPKSILKVGNSISGIVSASELLGALAKCSVKKKNPDGARKAPITATDLDAALKTAQEIIDRAKTNQIGIISYYEQDFPSSLRHIKSKDDKTEEPAILLFYKGDLNVLKCHGLAVIGTRNNTANAQKAGLYLSTEFARRGFCIVSGLAEGCDTIAHRGALNAGGKTIAFLGHGLDTVYPPSNKDLADEILLNGGLLLSEYDVGTPVTKYNLVARDRLQAGLALATLVIQTSVNGGSMHAARVCLNSGKPLFVVKYSDKETDSAEQTQGNHELAKEAGAAYIKGTDDLDVISNKILNSGTNKEMTQKTLFWSNTSH
;
A
#
# COMPACT_ATOMS: atom_id res chain seq x y z
N MET A 1 14.91 17.33 -1.49
CA MET A 1 14.69 16.13 -0.65
C MET A 1 15.11 16.50 0.77
N ALA A 2 14.25 16.24 1.77
CA ALA A 2 14.52 16.63 3.15
C ALA A 2 15.33 15.57 3.92
N LEU A 3 14.94 14.29 3.84
CA LEU A 3 15.67 13.16 4.44
C LEU A 3 16.08 12.15 3.35
N THR A 4 17.28 11.60 3.48
CA THR A 4 17.74 10.49 2.61
C THR A 4 17.13 9.17 3.07
N THR A 5 17.09 8.17 2.18
CA THR A 5 16.66 6.81 2.50
C THR A 5 17.43 6.24 3.70
N SER A 6 18.76 6.44 3.76
CA SER A 6 19.59 6.01 4.90
C SER A 6 19.18 6.69 6.20
N GLN A 7 18.89 7.99 6.19
CA GLN A 7 18.43 8.72 7.38
C GLN A 7 17.05 8.25 7.85
N ILE A 8 16.12 7.96 6.91
CA ILE A 8 14.80 7.42 7.26
C ILE A 8 14.94 6.04 7.89
N LEU A 9 15.72 5.14 7.30
CA LEU A 9 16.01 3.82 7.86
C LEU A 9 16.63 3.92 9.24
N ALA A 10 17.63 4.79 9.42
CA ALA A 10 18.27 5.02 10.72
C ALA A 10 17.24 5.46 11.78
N LEU A 11 16.36 6.40 11.43
CA LEU A 11 15.32 6.87 12.36
C LEU A 11 14.29 5.78 12.69
N GLN A 12 13.99 4.87 11.77
CA GLN A 12 13.09 3.75 12.01
C GLN A 12 13.65 2.70 12.98
N THR A 13 14.99 2.64 13.17
CA THR A 13 15.58 1.72 14.16
C THR A 13 15.28 2.12 15.61
N PHE A 14 14.95 3.39 15.85
CA PHE A 14 14.68 3.86 17.21
C PHE A 14 13.28 3.48 17.67
N LYS A 15 13.19 2.66 18.72
CA LYS A 15 11.93 2.32 19.37
C LYS A 15 11.14 3.58 19.76
N GLY A 16 9.93 3.71 19.24
CA GLY A 16 9.04 4.85 19.52
C GLY A 16 9.19 6.04 18.56
N VAL A 17 10.06 5.92 17.55
CA VAL A 17 10.13 6.84 16.41
C VAL A 17 9.42 6.20 15.23
N GLY A 18 8.22 6.66 14.95
CA GLY A 18 7.39 6.14 13.85
C GLY A 18 7.20 7.18 12.73
N PRO A 19 6.40 6.85 11.70
CA PRO A 19 6.17 7.69 10.54
C PRO A 19 5.89 9.16 10.86
N LYS A 20 5.00 9.45 11.79
CA LYS A 20 4.66 10.84 12.18
C LYS A 20 5.86 11.63 12.71
N SER A 21 6.74 10.97 13.48
CA SER A 21 7.96 11.63 14.01
C SER A 21 8.96 11.90 12.89
N ILE A 22 9.14 10.96 11.98
CA ILE A 22 10.05 11.07 10.82
C ILE A 22 9.58 12.21 9.92
N LEU A 23 8.30 12.27 9.59
CA LEU A 23 7.72 13.34 8.78
C LEU A 23 7.83 14.71 9.46
N LYS A 24 7.59 14.78 10.77
CA LYS A 24 7.77 16.03 11.53
C LYS A 24 9.19 16.56 11.42
N VAL A 25 10.20 15.71 11.51
CA VAL A 25 11.60 16.07 11.32
C VAL A 25 11.87 16.48 9.87
N GLY A 26 11.49 15.66 8.91
CA GLY A 26 11.72 15.95 7.49
C GLY A 26 11.08 17.25 7.02
N ASN A 27 9.88 17.58 7.52
CA ASN A 27 9.21 18.85 7.20
C ASN A 27 9.85 20.08 7.89
N SER A 28 10.73 19.87 8.87
CA SER A 28 11.45 20.95 9.55
C SER A 28 12.80 21.29 8.91
N ILE A 29 13.21 20.56 7.89
CA ILE A 29 14.50 20.71 7.21
C ILE A 29 14.31 21.08 5.73
N SER A 30 15.20 21.94 5.22
CA SER A 30 15.22 22.36 3.81
C SER A 30 16.43 21.73 3.12
N GLY A 31 16.23 20.62 2.41
CA GLY A 31 17.29 19.93 1.67
C GLY A 31 17.95 18.78 2.44
N ILE A 32 19.05 18.28 1.87
CA ILE A 32 19.84 17.19 2.49
C ILE A 32 20.65 17.78 3.63
N VAL A 33 20.60 17.16 4.79
CA VAL A 33 21.29 17.61 6.01
C VAL A 33 22.36 16.62 6.45
N SER A 34 23.40 17.14 7.10
CA SER A 34 24.41 16.34 7.79
C SER A 34 23.82 15.65 9.04
N ALA A 35 24.57 14.70 9.60
CA ALA A 35 24.16 14.03 10.84
C ALA A 35 23.97 15.03 12.01
N SER A 36 24.82 16.06 12.11
CA SER A 36 24.72 17.09 13.16
C SER A 36 23.47 17.97 13.00
N GLU A 37 23.12 18.35 11.77
CA GLU A 37 21.89 19.10 11.47
C GLU A 37 20.65 18.24 11.74
N LEU A 38 20.70 16.94 11.41
CA LEU A 38 19.62 16.00 11.72
C LEU A 38 19.40 15.88 13.23
N LEU A 39 20.47 15.81 14.02
CA LEU A 39 20.38 15.84 15.49
C LEU A 39 19.71 17.11 16.01
N GLY A 40 20.10 18.26 15.46
CA GLY A 40 19.47 19.53 15.78
C GLY A 40 17.98 19.55 15.47
N ALA A 41 17.59 19.03 14.30
CA ALA A 41 16.19 18.91 13.91
C ALA A 41 15.39 17.96 14.80
N LEU A 42 15.97 16.81 15.18
CA LEU A 42 15.36 15.86 16.12
C LEU A 42 15.10 16.51 17.48
N ALA A 43 16.06 17.26 18.00
CA ALA A 43 15.94 17.99 19.26
C ALA A 43 14.85 19.09 19.16
N LYS A 44 14.88 19.92 18.11
CA LYS A 44 13.89 20.97 17.83
C LYS A 44 12.47 20.41 17.71
N CYS A 45 12.32 19.26 17.08
CA CYS A 45 11.03 18.56 16.94
C CYS A 45 10.61 17.79 18.20
N SER A 46 11.45 17.77 19.24
CA SER A 46 11.24 16.98 20.48
C SER A 46 11.05 15.49 20.23
N VAL A 47 11.72 14.95 19.20
CA VAL A 47 11.69 13.53 18.87
C VAL A 47 12.63 12.78 19.81
N LYS A 48 12.11 11.76 20.51
CA LYS A 48 12.83 10.98 21.50
C LYS A 48 12.66 9.48 21.20
N LYS A 49 13.72 8.71 21.42
CA LYS A 49 13.65 7.24 21.43
C LYS A 49 13.08 6.74 22.77
N LYS A 50 12.46 5.56 22.77
CA LYS A 50 12.17 4.83 24.02
C LYS A 50 13.43 4.10 24.49
N ASN A 51 13.65 4.06 25.80
CA ASN A 51 14.67 3.22 26.39
C ASN A 51 14.41 1.73 26.09
N PRO A 52 15.40 0.85 26.21
CA PRO A 52 15.25 -0.58 25.97
C PRO A 52 14.10 -1.23 26.77
N ASP A 53 13.89 -0.78 28.01
CA ASP A 53 12.79 -1.20 28.89
C ASP A 53 11.41 -0.68 28.42
N GLY A 54 11.39 0.30 27.51
CA GLY A 54 10.18 0.95 27.01
C GLY A 54 9.52 1.94 27.98
N ALA A 55 10.01 2.06 29.22
CA ALA A 55 9.37 2.83 30.29
C ALA A 55 9.58 4.34 30.18
N ARG A 56 10.71 4.79 29.63
CA ARG A 56 11.08 6.21 29.54
C ARG A 56 11.48 6.61 28.13
N LYS A 57 11.31 7.90 27.81
CA LYS A 57 11.79 8.49 26.55
C LYS A 57 13.08 9.27 26.82
N ALA A 58 14.08 9.09 25.98
CA ALA A 58 15.37 9.78 26.01
C ALA A 58 15.68 10.50 24.70
N PRO A 59 16.46 11.59 24.74
CA PRO A 59 16.98 12.20 23.53
C PRO A 59 17.81 11.20 22.70
N ILE A 60 17.83 11.39 21.38
CA ILE A 60 18.73 10.66 20.50
C ILE A 60 20.07 11.39 20.53
N THR A 61 21.16 10.68 20.87
CA THR A 61 22.51 11.24 20.92
C THR A 61 23.23 11.09 19.57
N ALA A 62 24.40 11.74 19.41
CA ALA A 62 25.24 11.56 18.22
C ALA A 62 25.67 10.10 18.05
N THR A 63 26.13 9.48 19.13
CA THR A 63 26.51 8.04 19.11
C THR A 63 25.34 7.13 18.72
N ASP A 64 24.13 7.43 19.19
CA ASP A 64 22.92 6.66 18.78
C ASP A 64 22.68 6.81 17.26
N LEU A 65 22.78 8.04 16.75
CA LEU A 65 22.53 8.31 15.34
C LEU A 65 23.59 7.65 14.45
N ASP A 66 24.87 7.70 14.83
CA ASP A 66 25.96 7.05 14.09
C ASP A 66 25.77 5.54 14.03
N ALA A 67 25.41 4.92 15.17
CA ALA A 67 25.07 3.49 15.20
C ALA A 67 23.87 3.15 14.32
N ALA A 68 22.82 3.99 14.35
CA ALA A 68 21.63 3.82 13.52
C ALA A 68 21.92 3.98 12.03
N LEU A 69 22.77 4.93 11.63
CA LEU A 69 23.19 5.11 10.24
C LEU A 69 24.01 3.90 9.73
N LYS A 70 24.87 3.33 10.59
CA LYS A 70 25.56 2.08 10.28
C LYS A 70 24.58 0.93 10.05
N THR A 71 23.62 0.75 10.94
CA THR A 71 22.55 -0.26 10.76
C THR A 71 21.74 0.00 9.48
N ALA A 72 21.42 1.26 9.17
CA ALA A 72 20.75 1.61 7.93
C ALA A 72 21.56 1.20 6.68
N GLN A 73 22.88 1.38 6.72
CA GLN A 73 23.74 0.94 5.62
C GLN A 73 23.74 -0.59 5.48
N GLU A 74 23.77 -1.33 6.59
CA GLU A 74 23.69 -2.80 6.59
C GLU A 74 22.35 -3.29 5.98
N ILE A 75 21.23 -2.58 6.25
CA ILE A 75 19.93 -2.84 5.65
C ILE A 75 19.98 -2.62 4.13
N ILE A 76 20.55 -1.50 3.69
CA ILE A 76 20.66 -1.16 2.26
C ILE A 76 21.51 -2.21 1.53
N ASP A 77 22.66 -2.61 2.11
CA ASP A 77 23.54 -3.59 1.51
C ASP A 77 22.88 -4.98 1.42
N ARG A 78 22.14 -5.39 2.46
CA ARG A 78 21.38 -6.63 2.48
C ARG A 78 20.25 -6.62 1.43
N ALA A 79 19.52 -5.51 1.29
CA ALA A 79 18.49 -5.36 0.25
C ALA A 79 19.15 -5.49 -1.16
N LYS A 80 20.25 -4.78 -1.40
CA LYS A 80 20.98 -4.83 -2.67
C LYS A 80 21.46 -6.24 -3.02
N THR A 81 21.99 -6.99 -2.04
CA THR A 81 22.43 -8.39 -2.23
C THR A 81 21.28 -9.29 -2.66
N ASN A 82 20.06 -9.01 -2.21
CA ASN A 82 18.83 -9.74 -2.57
C ASN A 82 18.14 -9.16 -3.82
N GLN A 83 18.77 -8.24 -4.57
CA GLN A 83 18.20 -7.56 -5.73
C GLN A 83 16.90 -6.81 -5.39
N ILE A 84 16.82 -6.26 -4.18
CA ILE A 84 15.71 -5.48 -3.68
C ILE A 84 16.12 -4.01 -3.66
N GLY A 85 15.36 -3.17 -4.34
CA GLY A 85 15.51 -1.73 -4.28
C GLY A 85 14.76 -1.13 -3.09
N ILE A 86 15.08 0.12 -2.79
CA ILE A 86 14.40 0.88 -1.72
C ILE A 86 14.01 2.23 -2.31
N ILE A 87 12.78 2.66 -2.05
CA ILE A 87 12.30 4.00 -2.39
C ILE A 87 11.65 4.64 -1.17
N SER A 88 11.94 5.91 -0.93
CA SER A 88 11.50 6.60 0.27
C SER A 88 10.59 7.80 -0.01
N TYR A 89 9.84 8.22 1.00
CA TYR A 89 8.82 9.26 0.95
C TYR A 89 9.25 10.56 0.26
N TYR A 90 10.52 10.96 0.39
CA TYR A 90 11.03 12.22 -0.16
C TYR A 90 11.59 12.09 -1.58
N GLU A 91 11.60 10.91 -2.16
CA GLU A 91 12.04 10.69 -3.53
C GLU A 91 10.93 11.04 -4.53
N GLN A 92 11.33 11.54 -5.70
CA GLN A 92 10.39 12.02 -6.72
C GLN A 92 9.44 10.93 -7.22
N ASP A 93 9.98 9.72 -7.43
CA ASP A 93 9.21 8.58 -7.94
C ASP A 93 8.36 7.87 -6.86
N PHE A 94 8.42 8.33 -5.58
CA PHE A 94 7.56 7.76 -4.53
C PHE A 94 6.10 8.15 -4.77
N PRO A 95 5.15 7.20 -4.79
CA PRO A 95 3.76 7.47 -5.13
C PRO A 95 3.12 8.52 -4.20
N SER A 96 2.60 9.61 -4.78
CA SER A 96 1.93 10.67 -4.02
C SER A 96 0.73 10.15 -3.24
N SER A 97 0.00 9.19 -3.81
CA SER A 97 -1.17 8.55 -3.17
C SER A 97 -0.82 7.79 -1.89
N LEU A 98 0.41 7.28 -1.75
CA LEU A 98 0.87 6.60 -0.54
C LEU A 98 1.36 7.57 0.55
N ARG A 99 1.53 8.86 0.23
CA ARG A 99 1.85 9.91 1.21
C ARG A 99 0.64 10.35 2.03
N HIS A 100 -0.58 10.06 1.58
CA HIS A 100 -1.85 10.55 2.15
C HIS A 100 -2.88 9.43 2.31
N ILE A 101 -2.48 8.32 2.95
CA ILE A 101 -3.39 7.21 3.22
C ILE A 101 -4.18 7.54 4.49
N LYS A 102 -5.51 7.54 4.40
CA LYS A 102 -6.37 7.66 5.57
C LYS A 102 -6.43 6.34 6.35
N SER A 103 -6.52 6.45 7.67
CA SER A 103 -6.74 5.26 8.50
C SER A 103 -8.16 4.70 8.30
N LYS A 104 -8.38 3.45 8.71
CA LYS A 104 -9.71 2.79 8.61
C LYS A 104 -10.82 3.48 9.41
N ASP A 105 -10.46 4.28 10.41
CA ASP A 105 -11.39 5.02 11.27
C ASP A 105 -11.47 6.52 10.90
N ASP A 106 -10.80 6.93 9.80
CA ASP A 106 -10.69 8.30 9.27
C ASP A 106 -10.11 9.35 10.26
N LYS A 107 -9.57 8.92 11.38
CA LYS A 107 -9.06 9.84 12.41
C LYS A 107 -7.66 10.33 12.16
N THR A 108 -6.88 9.56 11.41
CA THR A 108 -5.46 9.86 11.19
C THR A 108 -5.02 9.50 9.78
N GLU A 109 -3.90 10.06 9.35
CA GLU A 109 -3.16 9.57 8.18
C GLU A 109 -2.13 8.53 8.59
N GLU A 110 -1.99 7.50 7.76
CA GLU A 110 -1.05 6.38 7.91
C GLU A 110 -0.19 6.22 6.64
N PRO A 111 0.62 7.24 6.31
CA PRO A 111 1.43 7.23 5.08
C PRO A 111 2.47 6.12 5.10
N ALA A 112 2.82 5.62 3.92
CA ALA A 112 4.05 4.86 3.75
C ALA A 112 5.24 5.82 3.75
N ILE A 113 6.31 5.46 4.46
CA ILE A 113 7.52 6.29 4.56
C ILE A 113 8.64 5.74 3.69
N LEU A 114 8.67 4.43 3.52
CA LEU A 114 9.70 3.72 2.80
C LEU A 114 9.11 2.42 2.27
N LEU A 115 9.49 2.05 1.06
CA LEU A 115 9.10 0.80 0.43
C LEU A 115 10.34 0.08 -0.10
N PHE A 116 10.47 -1.18 0.24
CA PHE A 116 11.31 -2.13 -0.45
C PHE A 116 10.57 -2.63 -1.69
N TYR A 117 11.29 -2.82 -2.79
CA TYR A 117 10.66 -3.26 -4.04
C TYR A 117 11.51 -4.28 -4.80
N LYS A 118 10.84 -5.15 -5.55
CA LYS A 118 11.45 -6.08 -6.51
C LYS A 118 10.61 -6.08 -7.79
N GLY A 119 11.26 -5.89 -8.94
CA GLY A 119 10.61 -5.75 -10.24
C GLY A 119 10.70 -4.34 -10.83
N ASP A 120 9.78 -4.00 -11.73
CA ASP A 120 9.79 -2.73 -12.46
C ASP A 120 9.09 -1.60 -11.70
N LEU A 121 9.86 -0.66 -11.16
CA LEU A 121 9.34 0.47 -10.42
C LEU A 121 8.44 1.40 -11.28
N ASN A 122 8.58 1.41 -12.61
CA ASN A 122 7.74 2.23 -13.48
C ASN A 122 6.27 1.82 -13.44
N VAL A 123 5.95 0.61 -13.01
CA VAL A 123 4.56 0.14 -12.82
C VAL A 123 3.80 0.99 -11.79
N LEU A 124 4.49 1.69 -10.89
CA LEU A 124 3.88 2.65 -9.96
C LEU A 124 3.22 3.85 -10.65
N LYS A 125 3.57 4.12 -11.91
CA LYS A 125 3.00 5.22 -12.72
C LYS A 125 1.68 4.82 -13.41
N CYS A 126 1.32 3.54 -13.38
CA CYS A 126 0.10 3.04 -14.00
C CYS A 126 -1.14 3.34 -13.14
N HIS A 127 -2.32 3.40 -13.77
CA HIS A 127 -3.59 3.53 -13.08
C HIS A 127 -3.91 2.25 -12.30
N GLY A 128 -3.72 2.26 -10.99
CA GLY A 128 -3.96 1.10 -10.13
C GLY A 128 -5.46 0.88 -9.84
N LEU A 129 -5.90 -0.38 -9.89
CA LEU A 129 -7.16 -0.85 -9.34
C LEU A 129 -6.86 -1.91 -8.27
N ALA A 130 -7.19 -1.62 -7.01
CA ALA A 130 -7.05 -2.62 -5.96
C ALA A 130 -8.16 -3.66 -6.10
N VAL A 131 -7.81 -4.94 -6.18
CA VAL A 131 -8.75 -6.05 -6.23
C VAL A 131 -8.47 -6.96 -5.05
N ILE A 132 -9.43 -7.06 -4.14
CA ILE A 132 -9.25 -7.67 -2.82
C ILE A 132 -10.42 -8.60 -2.47
N GLY A 133 -10.24 -9.42 -1.44
CA GLY A 133 -11.31 -10.24 -0.91
C GLY A 133 -10.86 -11.34 0.03
N THR A 134 -11.76 -12.28 0.29
CA THR A 134 -11.51 -13.40 1.19
C THR A 134 -10.52 -14.42 0.61
N ARG A 135 -9.82 -15.11 1.49
CA ARG A 135 -8.98 -16.27 1.12
C ARG A 135 -9.81 -17.51 0.77
N ASN A 136 -10.97 -17.63 1.39
CA ASN A 136 -11.89 -18.77 1.16
C ASN A 136 -13.12 -18.29 0.37
N ASN A 137 -12.97 -18.22 -0.94
CA ASN A 137 -13.98 -17.73 -1.86
C ASN A 137 -14.81 -18.86 -2.50
N THR A 138 -16.05 -18.55 -2.87
CA THR A 138 -16.93 -19.47 -3.59
C THR A 138 -16.50 -19.61 -5.06
N ALA A 139 -16.92 -20.69 -5.73
CA ALA A 139 -16.62 -20.92 -7.15
C ALA A 139 -17.11 -19.77 -8.05
N ASN A 140 -18.28 -19.19 -7.76
CA ASN A 140 -18.79 -18.05 -8.52
C ASN A 140 -17.99 -16.77 -8.25
N ALA A 141 -17.50 -16.57 -7.01
CA ALA A 141 -16.59 -15.48 -6.69
C ALA A 141 -15.25 -15.63 -7.43
N GLN A 142 -14.73 -16.85 -7.59
CA GLN A 142 -13.53 -17.10 -8.41
C GLN A 142 -13.75 -16.68 -9.86
N LYS A 143 -14.86 -17.11 -10.47
CA LYS A 143 -15.20 -16.75 -11.86
C LYS A 143 -15.36 -15.24 -12.04
N ALA A 144 -16.13 -14.60 -11.14
CA ALA A 144 -16.37 -13.16 -11.19
C ALA A 144 -15.07 -12.36 -11.00
N GLY A 145 -14.25 -12.74 -10.02
CA GLY A 145 -12.98 -12.08 -9.74
C GLY A 145 -12.00 -12.22 -10.90
N LEU A 146 -11.86 -13.40 -11.48
CA LEU A 146 -11.00 -13.65 -12.64
C LEU A 146 -11.46 -12.81 -13.84
N TYR A 147 -12.75 -12.84 -14.15
CA TYR A 147 -13.34 -12.07 -15.24
C TYR A 147 -13.08 -10.56 -15.07
N LEU A 148 -13.49 -9.99 -13.94
CA LEU A 148 -13.37 -8.57 -13.70
C LEU A 148 -11.90 -8.11 -13.69
N SER A 149 -11.00 -8.85 -13.05
CA SER A 149 -9.58 -8.52 -13.04
C SER A 149 -8.97 -8.55 -14.45
N THR A 150 -9.35 -9.55 -15.28
CA THR A 150 -8.92 -9.65 -16.67
C THR A 150 -9.44 -8.48 -17.50
N GLU A 151 -10.71 -8.15 -17.35
CA GLU A 151 -11.36 -7.09 -18.13
C GLU A 151 -10.83 -5.68 -17.76
N PHE A 152 -10.59 -5.41 -16.48
CA PHE A 152 -9.97 -4.14 -16.08
C PHE A 152 -8.50 -4.07 -16.51
N ALA A 153 -7.75 -5.18 -16.45
CA ALA A 153 -6.37 -5.20 -16.96
C ALA A 153 -6.31 -4.96 -18.48
N ARG A 154 -7.25 -5.51 -19.27
CA ARG A 154 -7.38 -5.21 -20.71
C ARG A 154 -7.68 -3.74 -20.99
N ARG A 155 -8.32 -3.05 -20.06
CA ARG A 155 -8.60 -1.60 -20.13
C ARG A 155 -7.45 -0.74 -19.63
N GLY A 156 -6.28 -1.35 -19.40
CA GLY A 156 -5.05 -0.64 -19.03
C GLY A 156 -4.89 -0.38 -17.52
N PHE A 157 -5.74 -0.93 -16.67
CA PHE A 157 -5.52 -0.84 -15.23
C PHE A 157 -4.42 -1.82 -14.79
N CYS A 158 -3.52 -1.32 -13.92
CA CYS A 158 -2.64 -2.18 -13.16
C CYS A 158 -3.40 -2.75 -11.96
N ILE A 159 -3.47 -4.08 -11.85
CA ILE A 159 -4.15 -4.73 -10.73
C ILE A 159 -3.25 -4.71 -9.51
N VAL A 160 -3.76 -4.18 -8.40
CA VAL A 160 -3.05 -4.07 -7.12
C VAL A 160 -3.68 -5.04 -6.12
N SER A 161 -2.91 -5.94 -5.53
CA SER A 161 -3.42 -6.88 -4.53
C SER A 161 -2.33 -7.30 -3.55
N GLY A 162 -2.57 -8.36 -2.74
CA GLY A 162 -1.70 -8.69 -1.62
C GLY A 162 -1.02 -10.06 -1.70
N LEU A 163 -1.15 -10.77 -2.81
CA LEU A 163 -0.56 -12.09 -3.01
C LEU A 163 -1.04 -13.16 -2.00
N ALA A 164 -2.13 -12.94 -1.28
CA ALA A 164 -2.75 -13.97 -0.43
C ALA A 164 -3.47 -15.03 -1.29
N GLU A 165 -3.77 -16.17 -0.69
CA GLU A 165 -4.67 -17.14 -1.32
C GLU A 165 -6.06 -16.54 -1.59
N GLY A 166 -6.82 -17.17 -2.48
CA GLY A 166 -8.18 -16.76 -2.80
C GLY A 166 -8.25 -15.54 -3.72
N CYS A 167 -8.94 -14.50 -3.32
CA CYS A 167 -9.23 -13.35 -4.18
C CYS A 167 -7.98 -12.63 -4.70
N ASP A 168 -6.93 -12.52 -3.89
CA ASP A 168 -5.69 -11.86 -4.32
C ASP A 168 -4.98 -12.67 -5.42
N THR A 169 -4.89 -14.01 -5.26
CA THR A 169 -4.37 -14.91 -6.29
C THR A 169 -5.13 -14.75 -7.60
N ILE A 170 -6.46 -14.72 -7.53
CA ILE A 170 -7.36 -14.58 -8.69
C ILE A 170 -7.14 -13.22 -9.36
N ALA A 171 -6.97 -12.16 -8.58
CA ALA A 171 -6.71 -10.81 -9.07
C ALA A 171 -5.42 -10.75 -9.90
N HIS A 172 -4.32 -11.27 -9.36
CA HIS A 172 -3.04 -11.31 -10.07
C HIS A 172 -3.10 -12.18 -11.33
N ARG A 173 -3.74 -13.38 -11.25
CA ARG A 173 -3.95 -14.24 -12.41
C ARG A 173 -4.77 -13.56 -13.51
N GLY A 174 -5.83 -12.83 -13.14
CA GLY A 174 -6.63 -12.06 -14.10
C GLY A 174 -5.81 -11.00 -14.86
N ALA A 175 -4.94 -10.29 -14.16
CA ALA A 175 -4.03 -9.33 -14.79
C ALA A 175 -3.04 -10.00 -15.75
N LEU A 176 -2.41 -11.09 -15.33
CA LEU A 176 -1.44 -11.84 -16.13
C LEU A 176 -2.10 -12.47 -17.37
N ASN A 177 -3.30 -13.02 -17.23
CA ASN A 177 -4.08 -13.58 -18.36
C ASN A 177 -4.42 -12.53 -19.43
N ALA A 178 -4.51 -11.28 -19.05
CA ALA A 178 -4.72 -10.15 -19.95
C ALA A 178 -3.41 -9.59 -20.57
N GLY A 179 -2.25 -10.12 -20.20
CA GLY A 179 -0.94 -9.49 -20.50
C GLY A 179 -0.73 -8.15 -19.81
N GLY A 180 -1.54 -7.85 -18.77
CA GLY A 180 -1.50 -6.62 -18.01
C GLY A 180 -0.46 -6.63 -16.90
N LYS A 181 -0.26 -5.46 -16.26
CA LYS A 181 0.66 -5.30 -15.13
C LYS A 181 -0.06 -5.54 -13.81
N THR A 182 0.68 -6.03 -12.83
CA THR A 182 0.14 -6.20 -11.47
C THR A 182 1.19 -5.91 -10.41
N ILE A 183 0.73 -5.37 -9.28
CA ILE A 183 1.54 -5.00 -8.11
C ILE A 183 1.05 -5.81 -6.91
N ALA A 184 1.97 -6.49 -6.24
CA ALA A 184 1.68 -7.20 -5.00
C ALA A 184 2.32 -6.49 -3.81
N PHE A 185 1.51 -6.09 -2.83
CA PHE A 185 2.03 -5.66 -1.53
C PHE A 185 2.17 -6.86 -0.60
N LEU A 186 3.34 -7.01 0.04
CA LEU A 186 3.64 -8.08 0.98
C LEU A 186 3.76 -7.54 2.41
N GLY A 187 3.36 -8.33 3.40
CA GLY A 187 3.43 -7.99 4.82
C GLY A 187 4.67 -8.57 5.53
N HIS A 188 5.77 -8.75 4.80
CA HIS A 188 7.05 -9.33 5.25
C HIS A 188 8.18 -8.95 4.32
N GLY A 189 9.42 -9.34 4.61
CA GLY A 189 10.58 -9.09 3.74
C GLY A 189 10.44 -9.75 2.36
N LEU A 190 10.92 -9.08 1.31
CA LEU A 190 10.81 -9.53 -0.08
C LEU A 190 11.81 -10.64 -0.47
N ASP A 191 12.59 -11.14 0.47
CA ASP A 191 13.46 -12.32 0.35
C ASP A 191 12.69 -13.64 0.40
N THR A 192 11.45 -13.62 0.86
CA THR A 192 10.55 -14.76 0.93
C THR A 192 9.21 -14.46 0.27
N VAL A 193 8.41 -15.49 -0.01
CA VAL A 193 7.03 -15.37 -0.50
C VAL A 193 6.08 -16.09 0.45
N TYR A 194 5.00 -15.42 0.83
CA TYR A 194 3.93 -15.99 1.63
C TYR A 194 2.55 -15.68 1.02
N PRO A 195 1.68 -16.67 0.88
CA PRO A 195 1.90 -18.10 1.22
C PRO A 195 2.89 -18.76 0.24
N PRO A 196 3.56 -19.87 0.64
CA PRO A 196 4.48 -20.57 -0.25
C PRO A 196 3.83 -21.10 -1.54
N SER A 197 2.52 -21.39 -1.50
CA SER A 197 1.71 -21.80 -2.66
C SER A 197 1.67 -20.74 -3.76
N ASN A 198 1.92 -19.47 -3.47
CA ASN A 198 1.94 -18.36 -4.42
C ASN A 198 3.36 -17.95 -4.87
N LYS A 199 4.38 -18.81 -4.59
CA LYS A 199 5.75 -18.49 -5.02
C LYS A 199 5.84 -18.37 -6.53
N ASP A 200 5.32 -19.33 -7.28
CA ASP A 200 5.36 -19.33 -8.75
C ASP A 200 4.58 -18.12 -9.32
N LEU A 201 3.49 -17.73 -8.67
CA LEU A 201 2.76 -16.52 -9.05
C LEU A 201 3.58 -15.24 -8.83
N ALA A 202 4.32 -15.16 -7.73
CA ALA A 202 5.21 -14.00 -7.48
C ALA A 202 6.32 -13.93 -8.54
N ASP A 203 6.92 -15.05 -8.90
CA ASP A 203 7.94 -15.14 -9.93
C ASP A 203 7.35 -14.74 -11.31
N GLU A 204 6.14 -15.20 -11.63
CA GLU A 204 5.43 -14.85 -12.87
C GLU A 204 5.08 -13.35 -12.94
N ILE A 205 4.68 -12.75 -11.83
CA ILE A 205 4.47 -11.28 -11.73
C ILE A 205 5.75 -10.54 -12.13
N LEU A 206 6.89 -10.92 -11.57
CA LEU A 206 8.17 -10.29 -11.86
C LEU A 206 8.61 -10.51 -13.32
N LEU A 207 8.48 -11.72 -13.84
CA LEU A 207 8.81 -12.07 -15.23
C LEU A 207 8.01 -11.27 -16.24
N ASN A 208 6.75 -10.94 -15.92
CA ASN A 208 5.89 -10.12 -16.77
C ASN A 208 6.05 -8.61 -16.50
N GLY A 209 7.11 -8.19 -15.83
CA GLY A 209 7.41 -6.79 -15.54
C GLY A 209 6.42 -6.16 -14.57
N GLY A 210 5.90 -6.93 -13.62
CA GLY A 210 5.16 -6.46 -12.48
C GLY A 210 6.07 -6.05 -11.31
N LEU A 211 5.47 -5.85 -10.13
CA LEU A 211 6.17 -5.28 -8.99
C LEU A 211 5.73 -5.92 -7.67
N LEU A 212 6.68 -6.29 -6.83
CA LEU A 212 6.45 -6.67 -5.44
C LEU A 212 6.91 -5.52 -4.54
N LEU A 213 6.10 -5.16 -3.54
CA LEU A 213 6.34 -4.05 -2.60
C LEU A 213 6.18 -4.51 -1.15
N SER A 214 6.98 -3.95 -0.26
CA SER A 214 6.85 -4.16 1.18
C SER A 214 7.36 -2.96 1.98
N GLU A 215 6.78 -2.69 3.14
CA GLU A 215 7.35 -1.76 4.13
C GLU A 215 8.39 -2.43 5.04
N TYR A 216 8.64 -3.72 4.87
CA TYR A 216 9.45 -4.54 5.79
C TYR A 216 10.78 -4.91 5.16
N ASP A 217 11.83 -4.81 5.97
CA ASP A 217 13.20 -5.18 5.61
C ASP A 217 13.37 -6.69 5.33
N VAL A 218 14.39 -7.04 4.58
CA VAL A 218 14.86 -8.41 4.32
C VAL A 218 14.99 -9.20 5.63
N GLY A 219 14.45 -10.41 5.65
CA GLY A 219 14.44 -11.28 6.84
C GLY A 219 13.30 -10.97 7.82
N THR A 220 12.44 -9.96 7.57
CA THR A 220 11.27 -9.73 8.41
C THR A 220 10.24 -10.86 8.23
N PRO A 221 9.87 -11.58 9.30
CA PRO A 221 8.95 -12.71 9.20
C PRO A 221 7.51 -12.27 8.98
N VAL A 222 6.70 -13.17 8.46
CA VAL A 222 5.25 -13.00 8.32
C VAL A 222 4.61 -12.95 9.70
N THR A 223 3.77 -11.94 9.93
CA THR A 223 2.89 -11.87 11.10
C THR A 223 1.48 -11.48 10.68
N LYS A 224 0.46 -11.94 11.44
CA LYS A 224 -0.92 -11.54 11.21
C LYS A 224 -1.10 -10.02 11.24
N TYR A 225 -0.39 -9.35 12.13
CA TYR A 225 -0.42 -7.89 12.26
C TYR A 225 0.10 -7.20 10.97
N ASN A 226 1.26 -7.62 10.47
CA ASN A 226 1.86 -7.03 9.26
C ASN A 226 1.00 -7.26 8.02
N LEU A 227 0.37 -8.45 7.89
CA LEU A 227 -0.53 -8.75 6.79
C LEU A 227 -1.74 -7.81 6.77
N VAL A 228 -2.32 -7.50 7.94
CA VAL A 228 -3.44 -6.55 8.04
C VAL A 228 -2.97 -5.11 7.83
N ALA A 229 -1.82 -4.72 8.42
CA ALA A 229 -1.28 -3.36 8.28
C ALA A 229 -0.96 -3.01 6.82
N ARG A 230 -0.52 -3.98 6.02
CA ARG A 230 -0.22 -3.85 4.61
C ARG A 230 -1.45 -3.54 3.73
N ASP A 231 -2.65 -4.01 4.13
CA ASP A 231 -3.86 -3.90 3.29
C ASP A 231 -4.21 -2.44 2.96
N ARG A 232 -3.84 -1.47 3.83
CA ARG A 232 -4.02 -0.04 3.55
C ARG A 232 -3.24 0.44 2.33
N LEU A 233 -2.10 -0.19 2.02
CA LEU A 233 -1.24 0.20 0.90
C LEU A 233 -1.88 -0.12 -0.44
N GLN A 234 -2.63 -1.22 -0.53
CA GLN A 234 -3.35 -1.61 -1.75
C GLN A 234 -4.39 -0.54 -2.11
N ALA A 235 -5.27 -0.20 -1.17
CA ALA A 235 -6.26 0.86 -1.34
C ALA A 235 -5.61 2.25 -1.48
N GLY A 236 -4.50 2.48 -0.76
CA GLY A 236 -3.73 3.73 -0.82
C GLY A 236 -3.13 4.00 -2.21
N LEU A 237 -2.53 2.98 -2.84
CA LEU A 237 -1.93 3.13 -4.17
C LEU A 237 -2.98 3.27 -5.28
N ALA A 238 -4.05 2.50 -5.22
CA ALA A 238 -5.05 2.39 -6.29
C ALA A 238 -5.95 3.64 -6.40
N LEU A 239 -6.51 3.85 -7.58
CA LEU A 239 -7.53 4.88 -7.86
C LEU A 239 -8.90 4.49 -7.31
N ALA A 240 -9.20 3.19 -7.29
CA ALA A 240 -10.43 2.60 -6.78
C ALA A 240 -10.14 1.22 -6.18
N THR A 241 -11.09 0.68 -5.44
CA THR A 241 -11.01 -0.68 -4.91
C THR A 241 -12.21 -1.51 -5.36
N LEU A 242 -11.95 -2.73 -5.82
CA LEU A 242 -12.93 -3.75 -6.14
C LEU A 242 -12.85 -4.87 -5.09
N VAL A 243 -13.93 -5.10 -4.37
CA VAL A 243 -14.08 -6.23 -3.44
C VAL A 243 -14.81 -7.36 -4.16
N ILE A 244 -14.10 -8.47 -4.38
CA ILE A 244 -14.70 -9.65 -4.99
C ILE A 244 -15.69 -10.26 -4.00
N GLN A 245 -15.22 -10.75 -2.87
CA GLN A 245 -16.04 -11.39 -1.84
C GLN A 245 -15.41 -11.17 -0.47
N THR A 246 -16.20 -10.75 0.52
CA THR A 246 -15.72 -10.57 1.91
C THR A 246 -16.83 -10.86 2.92
N SER A 247 -16.49 -11.45 4.06
CA SER A 247 -17.36 -11.51 5.22
C SER A 247 -17.33 -10.19 5.99
N VAL A 248 -18.31 -9.98 6.87
CA VAL A 248 -18.42 -8.76 7.70
C VAL A 248 -17.16 -8.51 8.54
N ASN A 249 -16.52 -9.57 9.03
CA ASN A 249 -15.29 -9.51 9.82
C ASN A 249 -14.02 -9.84 9.01
N GLY A 250 -14.12 -9.83 7.68
CA GLY A 250 -13.00 -10.15 6.77
C GLY A 250 -11.90 -9.09 6.81
N GLY A 251 -10.64 -9.51 6.58
CA GLY A 251 -9.50 -8.59 6.52
C GLY A 251 -9.64 -7.52 5.44
N SER A 252 -10.25 -7.84 4.30
CA SER A 252 -10.50 -6.91 3.19
C SER A 252 -11.45 -5.77 3.54
N MET A 253 -12.25 -5.88 4.62
CA MET A 253 -13.03 -4.74 5.15
C MET A 253 -12.14 -3.58 5.58
N HIS A 254 -10.91 -3.87 6.03
CA HIS A 254 -9.96 -2.83 6.41
C HIS A 254 -9.53 -1.99 5.20
N ALA A 255 -9.09 -2.63 4.11
CA ALA A 255 -8.71 -1.93 2.89
C ALA A 255 -9.90 -1.20 2.24
N ALA A 256 -11.11 -1.80 2.26
CA ALA A 256 -12.32 -1.16 1.75
C ALA A 256 -12.63 0.15 2.48
N ARG A 257 -12.54 0.17 3.81
CA ARG A 257 -12.74 1.40 4.61
C ARG A 257 -11.66 2.44 4.36
N VAL A 258 -10.39 2.05 4.22
CA VAL A 258 -9.31 2.96 3.82
C VAL A 258 -9.60 3.59 2.46
N CYS A 259 -10.11 2.83 1.49
CA CYS A 259 -10.53 3.33 0.18
C CYS A 259 -11.60 4.43 0.33
N LEU A 260 -12.69 4.14 1.04
CA LEU A 260 -13.80 5.08 1.27
C LEU A 260 -13.35 6.34 2.01
N ASN A 261 -12.60 6.19 3.11
CA ASN A 261 -12.09 7.31 3.90
C ASN A 261 -11.11 8.18 3.10
N SER A 262 -10.41 7.58 2.13
CA SER A 262 -9.59 8.33 1.17
C SER A 262 -10.40 8.99 0.05
N GLY A 263 -11.75 8.91 0.10
CA GLY A 263 -12.68 9.45 -0.89
C GLY A 263 -12.48 8.85 -2.27
N LYS A 264 -12.12 7.57 -2.35
CA LYS A 264 -11.95 6.83 -3.60
C LYS A 264 -13.16 5.94 -3.86
N PRO A 265 -13.53 5.67 -5.13
CA PRO A 265 -14.63 4.78 -5.45
C PRO A 265 -14.39 3.35 -4.93
N LEU A 266 -15.41 2.77 -4.32
CA LEU A 266 -15.43 1.37 -3.90
C LEU A 266 -16.47 0.61 -4.72
N PHE A 267 -16.08 -0.49 -5.33
CA PHE A 267 -16.98 -1.40 -6.01
C PHE A 267 -17.03 -2.73 -5.27
N VAL A 268 -18.21 -3.30 -5.13
CA VAL A 268 -18.40 -4.62 -4.52
C VAL A 268 -19.20 -5.51 -5.46
N VAL A 269 -18.73 -6.74 -5.66
CA VAL A 269 -19.41 -7.67 -6.57
C VAL A 269 -20.78 -8.05 -6.01
N LYS A 270 -21.82 -7.95 -6.86
CA LYS A 270 -23.17 -8.44 -6.61
C LYS A 270 -23.39 -9.74 -7.36
N TYR A 271 -23.70 -10.79 -6.63
CA TYR A 271 -23.95 -12.10 -7.21
C TYR A 271 -25.44 -12.28 -7.55
N SER A 272 -25.74 -12.89 -8.70
CA SER A 272 -27.10 -13.20 -9.13
C SER A 272 -27.62 -14.52 -8.59
N ASP A 273 -26.71 -15.45 -8.29
CA ASP A 273 -27.10 -16.73 -7.69
C ASP A 273 -27.27 -16.57 -6.16
N LYS A 274 -28.38 -17.17 -5.65
CA LYS A 274 -28.77 -17.01 -4.25
C LYS A 274 -27.78 -17.65 -3.28
N GLU A 275 -27.15 -18.75 -3.65
CA GLU A 275 -26.21 -19.48 -2.78
C GLU A 275 -24.98 -18.61 -2.49
N THR A 276 -24.33 -18.08 -3.52
CA THR A 276 -23.17 -17.19 -3.36
C THR A 276 -23.59 -15.87 -2.69
N ASP A 277 -24.73 -15.28 -3.08
CA ASP A 277 -25.19 -14.00 -2.54
C ASP A 277 -25.53 -14.06 -1.05
N SER A 278 -26.09 -15.20 -0.58
CA SER A 278 -26.42 -15.43 0.83
C SER A 278 -25.28 -16.02 1.66
N ALA A 279 -24.19 -16.45 1.02
CA ALA A 279 -23.04 -17.03 1.72
C ALA A 279 -22.45 -16.06 2.76
N GLU A 280 -21.96 -16.57 3.89
CA GLU A 280 -21.33 -15.77 4.96
C GLU A 280 -20.20 -14.93 4.40
N GLN A 281 -19.41 -15.49 3.47
CA GLN A 281 -18.29 -14.81 2.80
C GLN A 281 -18.72 -13.62 1.95
N THR A 282 -20.01 -13.44 1.65
CA THR A 282 -20.55 -12.34 0.82
C THR A 282 -21.23 -11.27 1.67
N GLN A 283 -21.50 -11.50 2.93
CA GLN A 283 -22.25 -10.56 3.76
C GLN A 283 -21.54 -9.21 3.95
N GLY A 284 -20.20 -9.21 3.93
CA GLY A 284 -19.43 -7.97 3.93
C GLY A 284 -19.61 -7.14 2.67
N ASN A 285 -19.84 -7.75 1.50
CA ASN A 285 -20.18 -7.02 0.27
C ASN A 285 -21.49 -6.23 0.45
N HIS A 286 -22.50 -6.83 1.09
CA HIS A 286 -23.76 -6.17 1.35
C HIS A 286 -23.63 -5.03 2.35
N GLU A 287 -22.81 -5.18 3.38
CA GLU A 287 -22.54 -4.08 4.32
C GLU A 287 -21.80 -2.92 3.66
N LEU A 288 -20.75 -3.23 2.90
CA LEU A 288 -19.97 -2.20 2.19
C LEU A 288 -20.82 -1.43 1.17
N ALA A 289 -21.75 -2.09 0.48
CA ALA A 289 -22.59 -1.44 -0.52
C ALA A 289 -23.55 -0.39 0.05
N LYS A 290 -23.76 -0.38 1.37
CA LYS A 290 -24.58 0.63 2.06
C LYS A 290 -23.79 1.91 2.36
N GLU A 291 -22.45 1.84 2.30
CA GLU A 291 -21.59 2.97 2.62
C GLU A 291 -21.57 4.02 1.49
N ALA A 292 -21.49 5.28 1.86
CA ALA A 292 -21.38 6.37 0.90
C ALA A 292 -20.06 6.24 0.08
N GLY A 293 -20.17 6.31 -1.24
CA GLY A 293 -19.02 6.12 -2.15
C GLY A 293 -18.81 4.67 -2.60
N ALA A 294 -19.58 3.72 -2.08
CA ALA A 294 -19.61 2.34 -2.55
C ALA A 294 -20.71 2.12 -3.59
N ALA A 295 -20.49 1.18 -4.50
CA ALA A 295 -21.48 0.74 -5.48
C ALA A 295 -21.33 -0.76 -5.77
N TYR A 296 -22.46 -1.41 -6.07
CA TYR A 296 -22.41 -2.75 -6.64
C TYR A 296 -21.85 -2.73 -8.06
N ILE A 297 -21.13 -3.79 -8.41
CA ILE A 297 -20.74 -4.12 -9.78
C ILE A 297 -21.24 -5.52 -10.12
N LYS A 298 -21.79 -5.68 -11.33
CA LYS A 298 -22.26 -6.93 -11.89
C LYS A 298 -21.47 -7.29 -13.15
N GLY A 299 -21.38 -8.54 -13.51
CA GLY A 299 -20.73 -8.97 -14.75
C GLY A 299 -21.39 -8.47 -16.04
N THR A 300 -22.63 -7.96 -15.94
CA THR A 300 -23.38 -7.37 -17.05
C THR A 300 -23.24 -5.87 -17.16
N ASP A 301 -22.56 -5.21 -16.21
CA ASP A 301 -22.40 -3.74 -16.21
C ASP A 301 -21.45 -3.31 -17.33
N ASP A 302 -21.63 -2.08 -17.79
CA ASP A 302 -20.74 -1.46 -18.76
C ASP A 302 -19.42 -1.07 -18.07
N LEU A 303 -18.40 -1.91 -18.25
CA LEU A 303 -17.09 -1.72 -17.64
C LEU A 303 -16.32 -0.53 -18.21
N ASP A 304 -16.65 -0.05 -19.42
CA ASP A 304 -16.02 1.15 -19.98
C ASP A 304 -16.52 2.41 -19.27
N VAL A 305 -17.82 2.47 -18.95
CA VAL A 305 -18.39 3.54 -18.13
C VAL A 305 -17.77 3.55 -16.72
N ILE A 306 -17.61 2.37 -16.09
CA ILE A 306 -17.00 2.25 -14.77
C ILE A 306 -15.52 2.65 -14.83
N SER A 307 -14.78 2.22 -15.84
CA SER A 307 -13.37 2.57 -16.03
C SER A 307 -13.19 4.08 -16.17
N ASN A 308 -14.01 4.74 -16.98
CA ASN A 308 -13.98 6.19 -17.13
C ASN A 308 -14.31 6.92 -15.82
N LYS A 309 -15.25 6.41 -15.02
CA LYS A 309 -15.56 6.97 -13.70
C LYS A 309 -14.36 6.86 -12.74
N ILE A 310 -13.63 5.74 -12.75
CA ILE A 310 -12.43 5.55 -11.94
C ILE A 310 -11.33 6.54 -12.37
N LEU A 311 -11.05 6.65 -13.66
CA LEU A 311 -10.01 7.55 -14.19
C LEU A 311 -10.31 9.02 -13.86
N ASN A 312 -11.55 9.45 -14.04
CA ASN A 312 -11.98 10.82 -13.75
C ASN A 312 -11.91 11.16 -12.25
N SER A 313 -12.09 10.18 -11.35
CA SER A 313 -11.95 10.41 -9.91
C SER A 313 -10.50 10.68 -9.50
N GLY A 314 -9.53 10.14 -10.24
CA GLY A 314 -8.09 10.38 -10.05
C GLY A 314 -7.67 11.78 -10.50
N THR A 315 -8.10 12.23 -11.67
CA THR A 315 -7.73 13.53 -12.23
C THR A 315 -8.26 14.72 -11.43
N ASN A 316 -9.46 14.64 -10.90
CA ASN A 316 -10.02 15.70 -10.04
C ASN A 316 -9.22 15.91 -8.74
N LYS A 317 -8.64 14.85 -8.19
CA LYS A 317 -7.79 14.96 -6.98
C LYS A 317 -6.42 15.56 -7.26
N GLU A 318 -5.79 15.23 -8.39
CA GLU A 318 -4.51 15.85 -8.79
C GLU A 318 -4.66 17.35 -9.06
N MET A 319 -5.76 17.78 -9.66
CA MET A 319 -6.06 19.20 -9.88
C MET A 319 -6.29 19.93 -8.56
N THR A 320 -7.03 19.36 -7.62
CA THR A 320 -7.27 19.97 -6.30
C THR A 320 -5.98 20.07 -5.47
N GLN A 321 -5.11 19.06 -5.53
CA GLN A 321 -3.80 19.10 -4.86
C GLN A 321 -2.86 20.15 -5.48
N LYS A 322 -2.80 20.26 -6.81
CA LYS A 322 -2.00 21.29 -7.48
C LYS A 322 -2.49 22.70 -7.11
N THR A 323 -3.79 22.94 -7.04
CA THR A 323 -4.38 24.24 -6.68
C THR A 323 -4.05 24.62 -5.23
N LEU A 324 -4.05 23.68 -4.29
CA LEU A 324 -3.66 23.90 -2.89
C LEU A 324 -2.16 24.22 -2.72
N PHE A 325 -1.29 23.62 -3.54
CA PHE A 325 0.15 23.96 -3.54
C PHE A 325 0.44 25.37 -4.05
N TRP A 326 -0.29 25.85 -5.05
CA TRP A 326 -0.11 27.20 -5.61
C TRP A 326 -0.68 28.30 -4.70
N SER A 327 -1.71 28.00 -3.89
CA SER A 327 -2.27 28.98 -2.93
C SER A 327 -1.42 29.19 -1.68
N ASN A 328 -0.49 28.28 -1.36
CA ASN A 328 0.41 28.40 -0.19
C ASN A 328 1.79 28.98 -0.50
N THR A 329 2.07 29.34 -1.75
CA THR A 329 3.35 29.97 -2.15
C THR A 329 3.23 31.47 -2.44
N SER A 330 2.08 32.06 -2.14
CA SER A 330 1.83 33.50 -2.31
C SER A 330 1.58 34.16 -0.96
N HIS A 331 2.61 34.16 -0.08
CA HIS A 331 2.73 35.12 1.04
C HIS A 331 4.19 35.15 1.50
#